data_009ce1d4e2b7a04116eb2920952c26af
#
_entry.id   009ce1d4e2b7a04116eb2920952c26af
#
_cell.length_a   1.000
_cell.length_b   1.000
_cell.length_c   1.000
_cell.angle_alpha   90.00
_cell.angle_beta   90.00
_cell.angle_gamma   90.00
#
_symmetry.space_group_name_H-M   'P 1'
#
loop_
_entity.id
_entity.type
_entity.pdbx_description
1 polymer ?
#
loop_
_entity_poly.entity_id
_entity_poly.type
_entity_poly.pdbx_seq_one_letter_code
_entity_poly.pdbx_strand_id
1 'polypeptide(L)'
;MSKAYLKSPIGILEIVANENGICEINFVDKFEKVAVKDENLKLCLNELEAYFKGELKKFSVRLDLKTTKFRAKIYDVLQKVPYGETTTYAALALAAGHKNAYRAAGSANAKNPLPIIVPCHRVLSHSGLGGYSGGEGLPTKIWLLEHEAKHK
;
A
#
# COMPACT_ATOMS: atom_id res chain seq x y z
N MET A 1 10.71 15.89 9.08
CA MET A 1 9.65 15.10 8.44
C MET A 1 8.43 15.94 8.15
N SER A 2 7.75 15.64 7.05
CA SER A 2 6.53 16.33 6.65
C SER A 2 5.35 15.38 6.69
N LYS A 3 4.17 15.91 7.02
CA LYS A 3 2.94 15.12 7.06
C LYS A 3 1.85 15.81 6.25
N ALA A 4 0.96 15.02 5.70
CA ALA A 4 -0.26 15.50 5.07
C ALA A 4 -1.40 14.52 5.34
N TYR A 5 -2.62 14.97 5.15
CA TYR A 5 -3.81 14.17 5.42
C TYR A 5 -4.73 14.18 4.22
N LEU A 6 -5.35 13.05 3.97
CA LEU A 6 -6.28 12.89 2.85
C LEU A 6 -7.54 12.17 3.33
N LYS A 7 -8.70 12.74 3.05
CA LYS A 7 -9.97 12.06 3.24
C LYS A 7 -10.22 11.17 2.04
N SER A 8 -10.43 9.89 2.28
CA SER A 8 -10.62 8.91 1.22
C SER A 8 -11.87 8.06 1.45
N PRO A 9 -12.32 7.28 0.46
CA PRO A 9 -13.44 6.35 0.64
C PRO A 9 -13.19 5.28 1.71
N ILE A 10 -11.93 5.02 2.06
CA ILE A 10 -11.58 4.01 3.06
C ILE A 10 -11.13 4.64 4.39
N GLY A 11 -11.36 5.93 4.58
CA GLY A 11 -11.02 6.63 5.81
C GLY A 11 -10.00 7.74 5.61
N ILE A 12 -9.56 8.33 6.71
CA ILE A 12 -8.59 9.41 6.70
C ILE A 12 -7.18 8.79 6.68
N LEU A 13 -6.37 9.22 5.73
CA LEU A 13 -4.99 8.76 5.60
C LEU A 13 -4.04 9.87 6.04
N GLU A 14 -3.05 9.49 6.85
CA GLU A 14 -1.92 10.35 7.20
C GLU A 14 -0.71 9.89 6.39
N ILE A 15 -0.15 10.76 5.59
CA ILE A 15 1.01 10.47 4.76
C ILE A 15 2.22 11.15 5.38
N VAL A 16 3.28 10.38 5.62
CA VAL A 16 4.51 10.87 6.22
C VAL A 16 5.64 10.79 5.20
N ALA A 17 6.35 11.89 5.03
CA ALA A 17 7.47 11.98 4.11
C ALA A 17 8.72 12.50 4.82
N ASN A 18 9.88 12.03 4.39
CA ASN A 18 11.16 12.61 4.73
C ASN A 18 11.82 13.17 3.45
N GLU A 19 13.05 13.61 3.54
CA GLU A 19 13.79 14.20 2.41
C GLU A 19 14.05 13.19 1.27
N ASN A 20 13.96 11.88 1.55
CA ASN A 20 14.23 10.82 0.59
C ASN A 20 12.99 10.27 -0.09
N GLY A 21 11.82 10.45 0.49
CA GLY A 21 10.57 9.97 -0.08
C GLY A 21 9.46 9.77 0.93
N ILE A 22 8.39 9.14 0.49
CA ILE A 22 7.26 8.79 1.35
C ILE A 22 7.66 7.57 2.18
N CYS A 23 7.50 7.65 3.50
CA CYS A 23 7.94 6.58 4.40
C CYS A 23 6.81 5.89 5.17
N GLU A 24 5.64 6.52 5.32
CA GLU A 24 4.50 5.89 5.98
C GLU A 24 3.18 6.42 5.43
N ILE A 25 2.19 5.54 5.40
CA ILE A 25 0.77 5.89 5.23
C ILE A 25 0.03 5.20 6.37
N ASN A 26 -0.63 5.99 7.20
CA ASN A 26 -1.36 5.50 8.36
C ASN A 26 -2.84 5.80 8.23
N PHE A 27 -3.68 4.88 8.70
CA PHE A 27 -5.11 5.14 8.86
C PHE A 27 -5.32 5.82 10.20
N VAL A 28 -5.94 7.01 10.18
CA VAL A 28 -6.11 7.82 11.38
C VAL A 28 -7.56 8.28 11.53
N ASP A 29 -7.91 8.76 12.73
CA ASP A 29 -9.28 9.19 13.03
C ASP A 29 -9.52 10.67 12.79
N LYS A 30 -8.46 11.47 12.76
CA LYS A 30 -8.57 12.93 12.66
C LYS A 30 -7.89 13.45 11.41
N PHE A 31 -8.59 14.33 10.71
CA PHE A 31 -8.05 15.07 9.58
C PHE A 31 -7.46 16.38 10.09
N GLU A 32 -6.25 16.70 9.63
CA GLU A 32 -5.62 18.00 9.90
C GLU A 32 -5.32 18.69 8.57
N LYS A 33 -5.73 19.94 8.45
CA LYS A 33 -5.40 20.73 7.28
C LYS A 33 -3.99 21.29 7.46
N VAL A 34 -3.05 20.81 6.66
CA VAL A 34 -1.64 21.17 6.74
C VAL A 34 -1.19 21.78 5.43
N ALA A 35 -0.40 22.84 5.49
CA ALA A 35 0.25 23.39 4.29
C ALA A 35 1.35 22.45 3.85
N VAL A 36 1.23 21.92 2.63
CA VAL A 36 2.19 20.97 2.08
C VAL A 36 3.18 21.69 1.20
N LYS A 37 4.46 21.67 1.59
CA LYS A 37 5.55 22.34 0.86
C LYS A 37 6.44 21.37 0.09
N ASP A 38 6.54 20.13 0.56
CA ASP A 38 7.32 19.07 -0.07
C ASP A 38 6.67 18.65 -1.40
N GLU A 39 7.39 18.78 -2.51
CA GLU A 39 6.85 18.46 -3.85
C GLU A 39 6.50 16.98 -4.00
N ASN A 40 7.31 16.09 -3.42
CA ASN A 40 7.04 14.65 -3.47
C ASN A 40 5.79 14.29 -2.67
N LEU A 41 5.57 14.97 -1.54
CA LEU A 41 4.37 14.78 -0.73
C LEU A 41 3.12 15.29 -1.47
N LYS A 42 3.22 16.43 -2.17
CA LYS A 42 2.13 16.93 -3.03
C LYS A 42 1.80 15.93 -4.12
N LEU A 43 2.83 15.37 -4.77
CA LEU A 43 2.64 14.34 -5.79
C LEU A 43 1.93 13.12 -5.20
N CYS A 44 2.32 12.68 -4.02
CA CYS A 44 1.68 11.54 -3.34
C CYS A 44 0.18 11.79 -3.11
N LEU A 45 -0.18 12.97 -2.61
CA LEU A 45 -1.59 13.34 -2.40
C LEU A 45 -2.37 13.31 -3.71
N ASN A 46 -1.80 13.89 -4.76
CA ASN A 46 -2.45 13.93 -6.08
C ASN A 46 -2.61 12.52 -6.66
N GLU A 47 -1.59 11.69 -6.52
CA GLU A 47 -1.65 10.31 -7.01
C GLU A 47 -2.66 9.46 -6.23
N LEU A 48 -2.73 9.62 -4.90
CA LEU A 48 -3.73 8.92 -4.10
C LEU A 48 -5.15 9.35 -4.46
N GLU A 49 -5.38 10.66 -4.64
CA GLU A 49 -6.68 11.16 -5.09
C GLU A 49 -7.07 10.56 -6.45
N ALA A 50 -6.14 10.56 -7.39
CA ALA A 50 -6.38 9.99 -8.72
C ALA A 50 -6.66 8.48 -8.64
N TYR A 51 -5.95 7.77 -7.77
CA TYR A 51 -6.18 6.35 -7.53
C TYR A 51 -7.62 6.10 -7.04
N PHE A 52 -8.08 6.85 -6.04
CA PHE A 52 -9.43 6.69 -5.51
C PHE A 52 -10.54 7.08 -6.49
N LYS A 53 -10.22 7.92 -7.47
CA LYS A 53 -11.15 8.27 -8.56
C LYS A 53 -11.14 7.24 -9.70
N GLY A 54 -10.28 6.24 -9.64
CA GLY A 54 -10.13 5.25 -10.70
C GLY A 54 -9.33 5.73 -11.90
N GLU A 55 -8.58 6.83 -11.74
CA GLU A 55 -7.84 7.47 -12.83
C GLU A 55 -6.35 7.11 -12.85
N LEU A 56 -5.81 6.56 -11.76
CA LEU A 56 -4.41 6.19 -11.65
C LEU A 56 -4.27 4.72 -11.32
N LYS A 57 -3.42 4.03 -12.07
CA LYS A 57 -3.16 2.60 -11.86
C LYS A 57 -1.77 2.31 -11.31
N LYS A 58 -0.82 3.23 -11.49
CA LYS A 58 0.56 3.05 -11.06
C LYS A 58 1.11 4.32 -10.43
N PHE A 59 1.69 4.17 -9.24
CA PHE A 59 2.30 5.29 -8.52
C PHE A 59 3.71 5.56 -9.03
N SER A 60 4.08 6.83 -9.11
CA SER A 60 5.44 7.25 -9.51
C SER A 60 6.19 7.99 -8.39
N VAL A 61 5.50 8.29 -7.30
CA VAL A 61 6.07 9.01 -6.16
C VAL A 61 7.27 8.27 -5.56
N ARG A 62 8.30 9.02 -5.15
CA ARG A 62 9.48 8.44 -4.50
C ARG A 62 9.12 7.91 -3.12
N LEU A 63 9.60 6.70 -2.83
CA LEU A 63 9.37 6.02 -1.55
C LEU A 63 10.69 5.88 -0.79
N ASP A 64 10.62 5.93 0.52
CA ASP A 64 11.74 5.62 1.40
C ASP A 64 11.33 4.50 2.36
N LEU A 65 11.56 3.27 1.92
CA LEU A 65 11.26 2.06 2.68
C LEU A 65 12.47 1.63 3.49
N LYS A 66 12.45 1.94 4.79
CA LYS A 66 13.49 1.48 5.72
C LYS A 66 13.02 0.21 6.39
N THR A 67 13.59 -0.92 5.97
CA THR A 67 13.17 -2.23 6.47
C THR A 67 14.28 -3.26 6.28
N THR A 68 14.04 -4.51 6.68
CA THR A 68 15.00 -5.60 6.51
C THR A 68 15.13 -5.98 5.04
N LYS A 69 16.22 -6.66 4.69
CA LYS A 69 16.45 -7.12 3.32
C LYS A 69 15.34 -8.04 2.83
N PHE A 70 14.85 -8.93 3.69
CA PHE A 70 13.77 -9.83 3.36
C PHE A 70 12.49 -9.06 3.02
N ARG A 71 12.07 -8.14 3.91
CA ARG A 71 10.86 -7.34 3.69
C ARG A 71 11.00 -6.43 2.48
N ALA A 72 12.19 -5.87 2.24
CA ALA A 72 12.44 -5.06 1.06
C ALA A 72 12.17 -5.84 -0.23
N LYS A 73 12.60 -7.10 -0.30
CA LYS A 73 12.32 -7.98 -1.43
C LYS A 73 10.82 -8.26 -1.58
N ILE A 74 10.12 -8.51 -0.48
CA ILE A 74 8.68 -8.73 -0.49
C ILE A 74 7.97 -7.49 -1.05
N TYR A 75 8.30 -6.30 -0.57
CA TYR A 75 7.69 -5.06 -1.03
C TYR A 75 8.02 -4.75 -2.48
N ASP A 76 9.21 -5.10 -2.94
CA ASP A 76 9.60 -4.97 -4.35
C ASP A 76 8.76 -5.86 -5.25
N VAL A 77 8.55 -7.11 -4.86
CA VAL A 77 7.69 -8.05 -5.60
C VAL A 77 6.24 -7.57 -5.60
N LEU A 78 5.75 -7.06 -4.44
CA LEU A 78 4.40 -6.52 -4.34
C LEU A 78 4.15 -5.38 -5.33
N GLN A 79 5.12 -4.48 -5.49
CA GLN A 79 5.00 -3.35 -6.41
C GLN A 79 4.89 -3.78 -7.87
N LYS A 80 5.29 -5.01 -8.18
CA LYS A 80 5.19 -5.58 -9.53
C LYS A 80 3.87 -6.29 -9.80
N VAL A 81 3.03 -6.50 -8.79
CA VAL A 81 1.70 -7.07 -8.98
C VAL A 81 0.82 -6.03 -9.66
N PRO A 82 0.33 -6.32 -10.87
CA PRO A 82 -0.40 -5.31 -11.64
C PRO A 82 -1.73 -4.88 -11.00
N TYR A 83 -2.14 -3.67 -11.31
CA TYR A 83 -3.44 -3.14 -10.91
C TYR A 83 -4.57 -4.06 -11.39
N GLY A 84 -5.49 -4.35 -10.50
CA GLY A 84 -6.63 -5.22 -10.80
C GLY A 84 -6.31 -6.71 -10.81
N GLU A 85 -5.08 -7.09 -10.45
CA GLU A 85 -4.67 -8.48 -10.34
C GLU A 85 -4.33 -8.85 -8.91
N THR A 86 -4.23 -10.13 -8.62
CA THR A 86 -3.93 -10.63 -7.29
C THR A 86 -2.84 -11.69 -7.35
N THR A 87 -2.21 -11.93 -6.19
CA THR A 87 -1.25 -13.01 -6.01
C THR A 87 -1.56 -13.71 -4.69
N THR A 88 -0.77 -14.72 -4.33
CA THR A 88 -0.92 -15.44 -3.07
C THR A 88 0.33 -15.26 -2.21
N TYR A 89 0.22 -15.55 -0.91
CA TYR A 89 1.38 -15.49 -0.02
C TYR A 89 2.49 -16.45 -0.47
N ALA A 90 2.12 -17.64 -0.94
CA ALA A 90 3.10 -18.60 -1.45
C ALA A 90 3.79 -18.10 -2.71
N ALA A 91 3.05 -17.54 -3.66
CA ALA A 91 3.62 -16.97 -4.88
C ALA A 91 4.50 -15.77 -4.59
N LEU A 92 4.09 -14.92 -3.62
CA LEU A 92 4.88 -13.78 -3.18
C LEU A 92 6.22 -14.21 -2.60
N ALA A 93 6.23 -15.21 -1.71
CA ALA A 93 7.44 -15.75 -1.12
C ALA A 93 8.36 -16.37 -2.18
N LEU A 94 7.79 -17.14 -3.09
CA LEU A 94 8.54 -17.77 -4.20
C LEU A 94 9.20 -16.71 -5.09
N ALA A 95 8.47 -15.70 -5.49
CA ALA A 95 8.98 -14.62 -6.34
C ALA A 95 10.09 -13.81 -5.65
N ALA A 96 10.07 -13.74 -4.32
CA ALA A 96 11.10 -13.08 -3.52
C ALA A 96 12.33 -13.98 -3.27
N GLY A 97 12.33 -15.22 -3.79
CA GLY A 97 13.43 -16.16 -3.65
C GLY A 97 13.40 -16.99 -2.38
N HIS A 98 12.26 -17.08 -1.69
CA HIS A 98 12.12 -17.76 -0.39
C HIS A 98 10.91 -18.71 -0.41
N LYS A 99 11.02 -19.77 -1.19
CA LYS A 99 9.94 -20.73 -1.52
C LYS A 99 9.04 -21.15 -0.33
N ASN A 100 9.62 -21.43 0.83
CA ASN A 100 8.85 -21.93 1.98
C ASN A 100 8.57 -20.86 3.03
N ALA A 101 8.82 -19.58 2.72
CA ALA A 101 8.68 -18.48 3.67
C ALA A 101 7.34 -17.76 3.59
N TYR A 102 6.25 -18.47 3.27
CA TYR A 102 4.95 -17.84 3.08
C TYR A 102 4.41 -17.17 4.35
N ARG A 103 4.73 -17.69 5.55
CA ARG A 103 4.34 -17.07 6.81
C ARG A 103 5.10 -15.77 7.06
N ALA A 104 6.41 -15.77 6.79
CA ALA A 104 7.22 -14.56 6.91
C ALA A 104 6.81 -13.53 5.87
N ALA A 105 6.46 -13.96 4.66
CA ALA A 105 5.91 -13.09 3.62
C ALA A 105 4.58 -12.48 4.06
N GLY A 106 3.71 -13.28 4.68
CA GLY A 106 2.44 -12.80 5.24
C GLY A 106 2.65 -11.78 6.34
N SER A 107 3.63 -11.99 7.22
CA SER A 107 3.98 -11.04 8.27
C SER A 107 4.50 -9.73 7.67
N ALA A 108 5.38 -9.80 6.68
CA ALA A 108 5.89 -8.61 5.96
C ALA A 108 4.75 -7.85 5.29
N ASN A 109 3.83 -8.57 4.66
CA ASN A 109 2.66 -7.99 4.01
C ASN A 109 1.79 -7.23 5.02
N ALA A 110 1.54 -7.83 6.19
CA ALA A 110 0.74 -7.21 7.25
C ALA A 110 1.41 -5.96 7.86
N LYS A 111 2.72 -5.89 7.84
CA LYS A 111 3.50 -4.78 8.41
C LYS A 111 3.96 -3.76 7.37
N ASN A 112 3.39 -3.80 6.18
CA ASN A 112 3.68 -2.86 5.11
C ASN A 112 3.44 -1.40 5.59
N PRO A 113 4.46 -0.53 5.59
CA PRO A 113 4.29 0.85 6.04
C PRO A 113 3.62 1.75 5.02
N LEU A 114 3.47 1.29 3.77
CA LEU A 114 2.94 2.07 2.66
C LEU A 114 1.77 1.37 1.96
N PRO A 115 0.66 1.12 2.70
CA PRO A 115 -0.50 0.46 2.07
C PRO A 115 -0.97 1.25 0.84
N ILE A 116 -1.59 0.58 -0.10
CA ILE A 116 -2.09 1.10 -1.37
C ILE A 116 -0.95 1.28 -2.38
N ILE A 117 0.07 2.07 -2.07
CA ILE A 117 1.22 2.30 -2.95
C ILE A 117 2.02 1.02 -3.12
N VAL A 118 2.34 0.36 -1.99
CA VAL A 118 2.86 -1.02 -1.99
C VAL A 118 1.63 -1.90 -1.77
N PRO A 119 1.12 -2.58 -2.81
CA PRO A 119 -0.25 -3.08 -2.81
C PRO A 119 -0.45 -4.39 -2.05
N CYS A 120 -0.29 -4.34 -0.74
CA CYS A 120 -0.49 -5.51 0.12
C CYS A 120 -1.92 -6.06 0.06
N HIS A 121 -2.89 -5.26 -0.37
CA HIS A 121 -4.27 -5.71 -0.55
C HIS A 121 -4.45 -6.71 -1.71
N ARG A 122 -3.46 -6.81 -2.62
CA ARG A 122 -3.50 -7.72 -3.77
C ARG A 122 -3.03 -9.14 -3.45
N VAL A 123 -2.73 -9.42 -2.18
CA VAL A 123 -2.27 -10.75 -1.75
C VAL A 123 -3.43 -11.49 -1.09
N LEU A 124 -3.73 -12.68 -1.62
CA LEU A 124 -4.80 -13.55 -1.11
C LEU A 124 -4.20 -14.81 -0.51
N SER A 125 -4.94 -15.46 0.38
CA SER A 125 -4.58 -16.83 0.81
C SER A 125 -5.08 -17.82 -0.23
N HIS A 126 -4.55 -19.04 -0.22
CA HIS A 126 -5.00 -20.08 -1.15
C HIS A 126 -6.47 -20.47 -0.92
N SER A 127 -7.02 -20.20 0.24
CA SER A 127 -8.39 -20.55 0.61
C SER A 127 -9.38 -19.38 0.66
N GLY A 128 -8.93 -18.15 0.38
CA GLY A 128 -9.81 -16.99 0.44
C GLY A 128 -9.07 -15.66 0.44
N LEU A 129 -9.71 -14.63 0.99
CA LEU A 129 -9.17 -13.27 0.99
C LEU A 129 -7.87 -13.09 1.77
N GLY A 130 -7.63 -13.91 2.80
CA GLY A 130 -6.54 -13.64 3.73
C GLY A 130 -6.84 -12.45 4.63
N GLY A 131 -5.84 -11.91 5.28
CA GLY A 131 -5.99 -10.78 6.21
C GLY A 131 -5.69 -9.43 5.58
N TYR A 132 -6.06 -8.38 6.30
CA TYR A 132 -5.65 -7.02 6.00
C TYR A 132 -5.62 -6.23 7.30
N SER A 133 -4.52 -5.53 7.56
CA SER A 133 -4.31 -4.81 8.82
C SER A 133 -4.68 -3.33 8.77
N GLY A 134 -4.88 -2.77 7.57
CA GLY A 134 -5.19 -1.35 7.42
C GLY A 134 -6.68 -1.04 7.56
N GLY A 135 -7.00 0.20 7.88
CA GLY A 135 -8.37 0.70 7.96
C GLY A 135 -9.27 -0.15 8.85
N GLU A 136 -10.36 -0.64 8.29
CA GLU A 136 -11.32 -1.51 8.99
C GLU A 136 -11.07 -3.00 8.72
N GLY A 137 -9.87 -3.37 8.29
CA GLY A 137 -9.51 -4.76 8.00
C GLY A 137 -10.08 -5.26 6.69
N LEU A 138 -10.76 -6.41 6.71
CA LEU A 138 -11.29 -7.03 5.50
C LEU A 138 -12.23 -6.14 4.69
N PRO A 139 -13.14 -5.36 5.28
CA PRO A 139 -13.97 -4.43 4.49
C PRO A 139 -13.13 -3.46 3.66
N THR A 140 -12.04 -2.95 4.20
CA THR A 140 -11.12 -2.05 3.47
C THR A 140 -10.45 -2.80 2.31
N LYS A 141 -9.97 -4.01 2.55
CA LYS A 141 -9.35 -4.86 1.52
C LYS A 141 -10.33 -5.13 0.37
N ILE A 142 -11.55 -5.51 0.71
CA ILE A 142 -12.60 -5.77 -0.27
C ILE A 142 -12.88 -4.52 -1.11
N TRP A 143 -12.98 -3.36 -0.47
CA TRP A 143 -13.20 -2.10 -1.17
C TRP A 143 -12.10 -1.85 -2.21
N LEU A 144 -10.83 -2.02 -1.81
CA LEU A 144 -9.69 -1.80 -2.70
C LEU A 144 -9.70 -2.77 -3.88
N LEU A 145 -9.96 -4.05 -3.63
CA LEU A 145 -10.01 -5.07 -4.68
C LEU A 145 -11.15 -4.81 -5.68
N GLU A 146 -12.34 -4.48 -5.17
CA GLU A 146 -13.50 -4.17 -6.01
C GLU A 146 -13.27 -2.89 -6.83
N HIS A 147 -12.67 -1.88 -6.21
CA HIS A 147 -12.33 -0.62 -6.87
C HIS A 147 -11.40 -0.86 -8.06
N GLU A 148 -10.37 -1.67 -7.86
CA GLU A 148 -9.42 -2.01 -8.93
C GLU A 148 -10.06 -2.87 -10.02
N ALA A 149 -10.89 -3.82 -9.65
CA ALA A 149 -11.61 -4.65 -10.61
C ALA A 149 -12.56 -3.82 -11.48
N LYS A 150 -13.20 -2.83 -10.89
CA LYS A 150 -14.15 -1.94 -11.57
C LYS A 150 -13.47 -0.97 -12.56
N HIS A 151 -12.25 -0.55 -12.27
CA HIS A 151 -11.51 0.46 -13.05
C HIS A 151 -10.36 -0.14 -13.87
N LYS A 152 -10.31 -1.43 -13.98
CA LYS A 152 -9.28 -2.20 -14.66
C LYS A 152 -9.06 -1.84 -16.13
#